data_e47745c4ff6752bdf831a202411db5fe
#
_entry.id   e47745c4ff6752bdf831a202411db5fe
#
_cell.length_a   1.000
_cell.length_b   1.000
_cell.length_c   1.000
_cell.angle_alpha   90.00
_cell.angle_beta   90.00
_cell.angle_gamma   90.00
#
_symmetry.space_group_name_H-M   'P 1'
#
loop_
_entity.id
_entity.type
_entity.pdbx_description
1 polymer ?
#
loop_
_entity_poly.entity_id
_entity_poly.type
_entity_poly.pdbx_seq_one_letter_code
_entity_poly.pdbx_strand_id
1 'polypeptide(L)'
;VVLLVSLLSLGWRVGIVVAAAVPLTLAVVFLIMLETGRFFDRITLGALILALGLLVDDAIIAIEVMVVKMEEGMDRIKAAAYAWSHTAAPMLSGTLVTIIGLMPVGFARSTAGEYAGNIFWVVGFALIVSWLIAVIFTPYLGVKMLPNIKPVEGGHHAIYNTPNYRRLRGIISFVVRHKFLTCSAVAIAFALSVVGMGALKQQFFPTSDRPEVLIEVRLPEGTSIKTTTATVEKLEHWLKDQPDAKIVTSYIGQGAPRFFFAMAPELPDPAFAKIVVLTADAEAREALKNRLRNAIAEGLSPEAYVRVTQLVFGPYPALLKSAKTWRENG
;
A
#
# COMPACT_ATOMS: atom_id res chain seq x y z
N VAL A 1 19.08 -4.60 6.27
CA VAL A 1 19.41 -3.37 5.53
C VAL A 1 19.50 -2.20 6.49
N VAL A 2 18.44 -1.83 7.24
CA VAL A 2 18.38 -0.70 8.19
C VAL A 2 19.54 -0.73 9.18
N LEU A 3 19.75 -1.87 9.86
CA LEU A 3 20.82 -2.06 10.83
C LEU A 3 22.21 -1.84 10.19
N LEU A 4 22.41 -2.36 8.98
CA LEU A 4 23.69 -2.22 8.28
C LEU A 4 23.95 -0.76 7.88
N VAL A 5 22.94 -0.06 7.39
CA VAL A 5 23.04 1.37 7.06
C VAL A 5 23.31 2.20 8.31
N SER A 6 22.61 1.96 9.42
CA SER A 6 22.85 2.67 10.68
C SER A 6 24.25 2.43 11.23
N LEU A 7 24.76 1.19 11.13
CA LEU A 7 26.12 0.85 11.55
C LEU A 7 27.19 1.56 10.71
N LEU A 8 26.97 1.67 9.40
CA LEU A 8 27.91 2.31 8.46
C LEU A 8 27.89 3.84 8.56
N SER A 9 26.69 4.43 8.76
CA SER A 9 26.54 5.90 8.78
C SER A 9 26.85 6.53 10.12
N LEU A 10 26.43 5.90 11.22
CA LEU A 10 26.52 6.46 12.58
C LEU A 10 27.65 5.84 13.42
N GLY A 11 28.34 4.84 12.86
CA GLY A 11 29.33 4.07 13.59
C GLY A 11 28.72 2.94 14.42
N TRP A 12 29.53 1.92 14.72
CA TRP A 12 29.04 0.67 15.27
C TRP A 12 28.33 0.79 16.64
N ARG A 13 28.78 1.68 17.51
CA ARG A 13 28.21 1.84 18.86
C ARG A 13 26.84 2.55 18.83
N VAL A 14 26.74 3.62 18.08
CA VAL A 14 25.47 4.33 17.86
C VAL A 14 24.51 3.46 17.09
N GLY A 15 24.99 2.78 16.04
CA GLY A 15 24.19 1.85 15.25
C GLY A 15 23.60 0.69 16.06
N ILE A 16 24.32 0.15 17.05
CA ILE A 16 23.79 -0.89 17.96
C ILE A 16 22.65 -0.34 18.83
N VAL A 17 22.77 0.89 19.35
CA VAL A 17 21.70 1.52 20.15
C VAL A 17 20.42 1.66 19.34
N VAL A 18 20.52 2.16 18.12
CA VAL A 18 19.40 2.29 17.18
C VAL A 18 18.85 0.91 16.82
N ALA A 19 19.74 -0.05 16.53
CA ALA A 19 19.36 -1.41 16.18
C ALA A 19 18.61 -2.15 17.30
N ALA A 20 18.94 -1.88 18.56
CA ALA A 20 18.26 -2.46 19.73
C ALA A 20 16.84 -1.90 19.94
N ALA A 21 16.58 -0.67 19.50
CA ALA A 21 15.25 -0.05 19.59
C ALA A 21 14.22 -0.79 18.70
N VAL A 22 14.64 -1.30 17.53
CA VAL A 22 13.73 -1.95 16.57
C VAL A 22 13.07 -3.23 17.12
N PRO A 23 13.81 -4.26 17.58
CA PRO A 23 13.19 -5.46 18.10
C PRO A 23 12.38 -5.19 19.38
N LEU A 24 12.79 -4.23 20.20
CA LEU A 24 12.02 -3.84 21.37
C LEU A 24 10.68 -3.21 20.96
N THR A 25 10.68 -2.31 19.99
CA THR A 25 9.45 -1.73 19.44
C THR A 25 8.53 -2.81 18.89
N LEU A 26 9.04 -3.73 18.07
CA LEU A 26 8.25 -4.81 17.51
C LEU A 26 7.67 -5.73 18.59
N ALA A 27 8.44 -6.06 19.63
CA ALA A 27 7.95 -6.89 20.73
C ALA A 27 6.76 -6.24 21.46
N VAL A 28 6.84 -4.94 21.74
CA VAL A 28 5.73 -4.18 22.36
C VAL A 28 4.53 -4.08 21.42
N VAL A 29 4.77 -3.85 20.12
CA VAL A 29 3.69 -3.81 19.11
C VAL A 29 2.97 -5.15 19.03
N PHE A 30 3.68 -6.28 19.01
CA PHE A 30 3.07 -7.60 19.03
C PHE A 30 2.22 -7.85 20.28
N LEU A 31 2.69 -7.36 21.44
CA LEU A 31 1.92 -7.43 22.66
C LEU A 31 0.61 -6.62 22.55
N ILE A 32 0.69 -5.38 22.03
CA ILE A 32 -0.50 -4.55 21.82
C ILE A 32 -1.45 -5.20 20.80
N MET A 33 -0.93 -5.79 19.73
CA MET A 33 -1.75 -6.51 18.75
C MET A 33 -2.48 -7.69 19.40
N LEU A 34 -1.82 -8.44 20.27
CA LEU A 34 -2.41 -9.55 21.01
C LEU A 34 -3.55 -9.06 21.92
N GLU A 35 -3.31 -8.03 22.72
CA GLU A 35 -4.31 -7.44 23.66
C GLU A 35 -5.50 -6.81 22.94
N THR A 36 -5.27 -6.26 21.74
CA THR A 36 -6.35 -5.65 20.93
C THR A 36 -7.05 -6.65 20.00
N GLY A 37 -6.70 -7.94 20.06
CA GLY A 37 -7.31 -9.00 19.25
C GLY A 37 -7.04 -8.86 17.75
N ARG A 38 -5.92 -8.24 17.36
CA ARG A 38 -5.54 -8.06 15.97
C ARG A 38 -4.73 -9.24 15.45
N PHE A 39 -5.14 -9.77 14.31
CA PHE A 39 -4.47 -10.92 13.70
C PHE A 39 -3.18 -10.53 13.01
N PHE A 40 -2.22 -11.46 13.05
CA PHE A 40 -1.00 -11.35 12.26
C PHE A 40 -1.22 -12.01 10.89
N ASP A 41 -1.51 -11.19 9.90
CA ASP A 41 -1.77 -11.58 8.51
C ASP A 41 -0.77 -10.93 7.55
N ARG A 42 -0.91 -11.17 6.25
CA ARG A 42 -0.02 -10.62 5.23
C ARG A 42 -0.07 -9.08 5.16
N ILE A 43 -1.20 -8.49 5.51
CA ILE A 43 -1.40 -7.04 5.48
C ILE A 43 -0.74 -6.40 6.68
N THR A 44 -0.96 -6.97 7.88
CA THR A 44 -0.30 -6.51 9.10
C THR A 44 1.21 -6.71 9.04
N LEU A 45 1.71 -7.78 8.40
CA LEU A 45 3.12 -7.95 8.11
C LEU A 45 3.63 -6.83 7.17
N GLY A 46 2.89 -6.51 6.11
CA GLY A 46 3.21 -5.38 5.23
C GLY A 46 3.21 -4.04 5.96
N ALA A 47 2.24 -3.84 6.85
CA ALA A 47 2.16 -2.66 7.72
C ALA A 47 3.38 -2.54 8.65
N LEU A 48 3.82 -3.64 9.25
CA LEU A 48 5.02 -3.68 10.08
C LEU A 48 6.29 -3.39 9.29
N ILE A 49 6.41 -3.91 8.07
CA ILE A 49 7.54 -3.61 7.18
C ILE A 49 7.55 -2.11 6.80
N LEU A 50 6.39 -1.54 6.50
CA LEU A 50 6.24 -0.11 6.26
C LEU A 50 6.64 0.71 7.50
N ALA A 51 6.11 0.33 8.66
CA ALA A 51 6.43 0.97 9.93
C ALA A 51 7.93 0.90 10.24
N LEU A 52 8.59 -0.21 9.93
CA LEU A 52 10.01 -0.43 10.23
C LEU A 52 10.92 0.63 9.61
N GLY A 53 10.55 1.13 8.41
CA GLY A 53 11.24 2.26 7.78
C GLY A 53 11.05 3.59 8.50
N LEU A 54 9.92 3.76 9.20
CA LEU A 54 9.59 4.98 9.95
C LEU A 54 10.05 4.92 11.42
N LEU A 55 10.18 3.71 11.98
CA LEU A 55 10.53 3.50 13.39
C LEU A 55 11.96 3.94 13.74
N VAL A 56 12.88 3.84 12.77
CA VAL A 56 14.31 4.04 13.01
C VAL A 56 14.63 5.53 13.09
N ASP A 57 13.88 6.38 12.43
CA ASP A 57 14.16 7.81 12.32
C ASP A 57 14.14 8.50 13.68
N ASP A 58 13.16 8.19 14.53
CA ASP A 58 13.05 8.76 15.87
C ASP A 58 14.26 8.41 16.75
N ALA A 59 14.69 7.14 16.72
CA ALA A 59 15.84 6.68 17.48
C ALA A 59 17.16 7.31 16.98
N ILE A 60 17.28 7.50 15.64
CA ILE A 60 18.44 8.17 15.05
C ILE A 60 18.51 9.62 15.50
N ILE A 61 17.42 10.37 15.40
CA ILE A 61 17.35 11.78 15.79
C ILE A 61 17.73 11.95 17.26
N ALA A 62 17.16 11.14 18.14
CA ALA A 62 17.43 11.22 19.58
C ALA A 62 18.90 10.98 19.91
N ILE A 63 19.51 9.93 19.34
CA ILE A 63 20.91 9.59 19.63
C ILE A 63 21.90 10.55 18.96
N GLU A 64 21.58 11.05 17.75
CA GLU A 64 22.42 11.98 17.03
C GLU A 64 22.52 13.32 17.78
N VAL A 65 21.38 13.87 18.23
CA VAL A 65 21.38 15.09 19.06
C VAL A 65 22.19 14.89 20.35
N MET A 66 22.07 13.73 20.98
CA MET A 66 22.86 13.39 22.15
C MET A 66 24.36 13.37 21.84
N VAL A 67 24.78 12.70 20.75
CA VAL A 67 26.20 12.63 20.33
C VAL A 67 26.74 14.02 20.01
N VAL A 68 26.01 14.83 19.27
CA VAL A 68 26.39 16.21 18.95
C VAL A 68 26.66 17.04 20.21
N LYS A 69 25.79 16.91 21.22
CA LYS A 69 25.98 17.63 22.49
C LYS A 69 27.16 17.12 23.32
N MET A 70 27.46 15.82 23.23
CA MET A 70 28.65 15.26 23.83
C MET A 70 29.94 15.74 23.14
N GLU A 71 29.94 15.87 21.81
CA GLU A 71 31.03 16.45 21.02
C GLU A 71 31.28 17.94 21.35
N GLU A 72 30.23 18.67 21.74
CA GLU A 72 30.32 20.04 22.26
C GLU A 72 30.86 20.10 23.70
N GLY A 73 31.15 18.94 24.33
CA GLY A 73 31.70 18.85 25.68
C GLY A 73 30.69 18.71 26.81
N MET A 74 29.39 18.45 26.45
CA MET A 74 28.37 18.21 27.46
C MET A 74 28.52 16.78 28.05
N ASP A 75 28.27 16.66 29.36
CA ASP A 75 28.24 15.37 30.05
C ASP A 75 27.09 14.49 29.48
N ARG A 76 27.33 13.17 29.45
CA ARG A 76 26.40 12.18 28.84
C ARG A 76 24.98 12.28 29.37
N ILE A 77 24.81 12.44 30.69
CA ILE A 77 23.47 12.53 31.29
C ILE A 77 22.78 13.84 30.90
N LYS A 78 23.54 14.93 30.88
CA LYS A 78 23.01 16.24 30.44
C LYS A 78 22.69 16.24 28.94
N ALA A 79 23.52 15.60 28.12
CA ALA A 79 23.29 15.44 26.68
C ALA A 79 22.03 14.62 26.39
N ALA A 80 21.81 13.54 27.14
CA ALA A 80 20.60 12.74 27.05
C ALA A 80 19.34 13.53 27.45
N ALA A 81 19.40 14.29 28.55
CA ALA A 81 18.29 15.17 28.98
C ALA A 81 18.03 16.28 27.97
N TYR A 82 19.07 16.84 27.36
CA TYR A 82 18.95 17.84 26.32
C TYR A 82 18.27 17.26 25.07
N ALA A 83 18.71 16.08 24.62
CA ALA A 83 18.09 15.39 23.49
C ALA A 83 16.58 15.18 23.75
N TRP A 84 16.22 14.66 24.91
CA TRP A 84 14.81 14.49 25.28
C TRP A 84 14.02 15.79 25.23
N SER A 85 14.50 16.86 25.87
CA SER A 85 13.75 18.12 25.97
C SER A 85 13.56 18.86 24.65
N HIS A 86 14.45 18.65 23.67
CA HIS A 86 14.44 19.34 22.39
C HIS A 86 13.84 18.51 21.24
N THR A 87 13.85 17.18 21.34
CA THR A 87 13.38 16.33 20.23
C THR A 87 12.04 15.65 20.52
N ALA A 88 11.69 15.40 21.77
CA ALA A 88 10.48 14.61 22.10
C ALA A 88 9.19 15.19 21.53
N ALA A 89 8.94 16.50 21.71
CA ALA A 89 7.73 17.15 21.23
C ALA A 89 7.66 17.29 19.69
N PRO A 90 8.71 17.74 19.00
CA PRO A 90 8.73 17.76 17.53
C PRO A 90 8.54 16.37 16.90
N MET A 91 9.19 15.33 17.43
CA MET A 91 9.05 13.97 16.98
C MET A 91 7.61 13.45 17.16
N LEU A 92 7.01 13.69 18.35
CA LEU A 92 5.61 13.33 18.59
C LEU A 92 4.67 14.01 17.59
N SER A 93 4.89 15.29 17.30
CA SER A 93 4.08 16.01 16.32
C SER A 93 4.16 15.37 14.93
N GLY A 94 5.35 14.99 14.46
CA GLY A 94 5.56 14.29 13.19
C GLY A 94 4.86 12.90 13.18
N THR A 95 5.03 12.16 14.27
CA THR A 95 4.39 10.86 14.49
C THR A 95 2.85 10.96 14.41
N LEU A 96 2.25 11.92 15.12
CA LEU A 96 0.81 12.15 15.10
C LEU A 96 0.30 12.57 13.72
N VAL A 97 1.02 13.44 13.01
CA VAL A 97 0.65 13.84 11.64
C VAL A 97 0.65 12.63 10.71
N THR A 98 1.64 11.74 10.82
CA THR A 98 1.70 10.51 10.02
C THR A 98 0.53 9.57 10.34
N ILE A 99 0.19 9.38 11.61
CA ILE A 99 -0.96 8.57 12.04
C ILE A 99 -2.27 9.17 11.50
N ILE A 100 -2.46 10.49 11.63
CA ILE A 100 -3.65 11.18 11.11
C ILE A 100 -3.74 11.04 9.58
N GLY A 101 -2.61 11.12 8.88
CA GLY A 101 -2.55 10.91 7.42
C GLY A 101 -3.02 9.51 6.98
N LEU A 102 -2.86 8.49 7.82
CA LEU A 102 -3.34 7.12 7.58
C LEU A 102 -4.79 6.88 8.04
N MET A 103 -5.39 7.82 8.77
CA MET A 103 -6.73 7.71 9.32
C MET A 103 -7.83 7.38 8.27
N PRO A 104 -7.83 7.96 7.06
CA PRO A 104 -8.82 7.62 6.05
C PRO A 104 -8.84 6.14 5.69
N VAL A 105 -7.69 5.45 5.72
CA VAL A 105 -7.60 4.01 5.44
C VAL A 105 -8.21 3.20 6.60
N GLY A 106 -7.94 3.61 7.84
CA GLY A 106 -8.40 2.91 9.05
C GLY A 106 -9.91 2.99 9.28
N PHE A 107 -10.55 4.07 8.82
CA PHE A 107 -11.98 4.33 9.04
C PHE A 107 -12.83 4.24 7.77
N ALA A 108 -12.28 3.77 6.66
CA ALA A 108 -13.03 3.59 5.42
C ALA A 108 -14.10 2.50 5.58
N ARG A 109 -15.37 2.86 5.45
CA ARG A 109 -16.51 1.93 5.49
C ARG A 109 -16.70 1.28 4.11
N SER A 110 -15.81 0.39 3.75
CA SER A 110 -15.82 -0.32 2.46
C SER A 110 -15.11 -1.65 2.59
N THR A 111 -15.30 -2.57 1.66
CA THR A 111 -14.55 -3.84 1.60
C THR A 111 -13.03 -3.60 1.57
N ALA A 112 -12.59 -2.52 0.92
CA ALA A 112 -11.20 -2.10 0.93
C ALA A 112 -10.75 -1.66 2.33
N GLY A 113 -11.61 -0.95 3.08
CA GLY A 113 -11.35 -0.54 4.47
C GLY A 113 -11.30 -1.72 5.44
N GLU A 114 -12.19 -2.70 5.30
CA GLU A 114 -12.14 -3.94 6.10
C GLU A 114 -10.83 -4.68 5.87
N TYR A 115 -10.37 -4.73 4.62
CA TYR A 115 -9.14 -5.42 4.26
C TYR A 115 -7.87 -4.66 4.68
N ALA A 116 -7.80 -3.36 4.41
CA ALA A 116 -6.61 -2.53 4.63
C ALA A 116 -6.62 -1.76 5.96
N GLY A 117 -7.74 -1.72 6.69
CA GLY A 117 -7.89 -0.92 7.90
C GLY A 117 -6.89 -1.28 9.02
N ASN A 118 -6.45 -2.53 9.07
CA ASN A 118 -5.43 -2.97 10.02
C ASN A 118 -4.08 -2.29 9.81
N ILE A 119 -3.77 -1.77 8.59
CA ILE A 119 -2.54 -1.00 8.33
C ILE A 119 -2.48 0.21 9.25
N PHE A 120 -3.57 1.00 9.33
CA PHE A 120 -3.65 2.17 10.18
C PHE A 120 -3.35 1.85 11.65
N TRP A 121 -4.00 0.82 12.19
CA TRP A 121 -3.84 0.46 13.60
C TRP A 121 -2.44 -0.04 13.92
N VAL A 122 -1.91 -0.94 13.10
CA VAL A 122 -0.59 -1.54 13.32
C VAL A 122 0.52 -0.50 13.17
N VAL A 123 0.47 0.33 12.12
CA VAL A 123 1.44 1.42 11.93
C VAL A 123 1.30 2.45 13.03
N GLY A 124 0.06 2.82 13.42
CA GLY A 124 -0.18 3.76 14.51
C GLY A 124 0.40 3.29 15.84
N PHE A 125 0.17 2.03 16.22
CA PHE A 125 0.78 1.44 17.43
C PHE A 125 2.29 1.45 17.33
N ALA A 126 2.84 1.03 16.19
CA ALA A 126 4.27 0.96 15.97
C ALA A 126 4.93 2.34 16.11
N LEU A 127 4.34 3.37 15.53
CA LEU A 127 4.87 4.74 15.60
C LEU A 127 4.82 5.32 17.02
N ILE A 128 3.71 5.14 17.76
CA ILE A 128 3.61 5.62 19.15
C ILE A 128 4.63 4.91 20.04
N VAL A 129 4.73 3.58 19.92
CA VAL A 129 5.70 2.78 20.69
C VAL A 129 7.13 3.18 20.33
N SER A 130 7.42 3.40 19.06
CA SER A 130 8.74 3.87 18.61
C SER A 130 9.12 5.19 19.23
N TRP A 131 8.20 6.15 19.21
CA TRP A 131 8.43 7.45 19.86
C TRP A 131 8.74 7.27 21.34
N LEU A 132 7.98 6.46 22.10
CA LEU A 132 8.24 6.18 23.51
C LEU A 132 9.63 5.58 23.73
N ILE A 133 10.01 4.61 22.90
CA ILE A 133 11.32 3.95 22.98
C ILE A 133 12.43 4.93 22.61
N ALA A 134 12.22 5.76 21.59
CA ALA A 134 13.21 6.75 21.15
C ALA A 134 13.48 7.82 22.22
N VAL A 135 12.45 8.26 22.95
CA VAL A 135 12.63 9.31 23.97
C VAL A 135 13.07 8.78 25.34
N ILE A 136 12.85 7.50 25.64
CA ILE A 136 13.19 6.92 26.95
C ILE A 136 14.36 5.95 26.84
N PHE A 137 14.22 4.93 26.01
CA PHE A 137 15.15 3.81 25.94
C PHE A 137 16.45 4.16 25.18
N THR A 138 16.31 4.89 24.07
CA THR A 138 17.47 5.26 23.25
C THR A 138 18.44 6.18 23.99
N PRO A 139 18.04 7.26 24.67
CA PRO A 139 18.96 8.05 25.50
C PRO A 139 19.55 7.27 26.68
N TYR A 140 18.77 6.38 27.30
CA TYR A 140 19.27 5.51 28.37
C TYR A 140 20.38 4.59 27.86
N LEU A 141 20.19 3.89 26.74
CA LEU A 141 21.23 3.09 26.12
C LEU A 141 22.42 3.94 25.68
N GLY A 142 22.17 5.14 25.16
CA GLY A 142 23.22 6.09 24.80
C GLY A 142 24.14 6.42 25.96
N VAL A 143 23.59 6.71 27.15
CA VAL A 143 24.38 6.94 28.37
C VAL A 143 25.23 5.71 28.76
N LYS A 144 24.71 4.49 28.58
CA LYS A 144 25.38 3.24 28.95
C LYS A 144 26.43 2.78 27.94
N MET A 145 26.16 2.93 26.65
CA MET A 145 26.94 2.30 25.58
C MET A 145 27.92 3.24 24.87
N LEU A 146 27.60 4.56 24.84
CA LEU A 146 28.50 5.51 24.21
C LEU A 146 29.76 5.74 25.08
N PRO A 147 30.94 5.81 24.45
CA PRO A 147 32.15 6.19 25.15
C PRO A 147 32.11 7.65 25.55
N ASN A 148 33.05 8.06 26.42
CA ASN A 148 33.29 9.50 26.58
C ASN A 148 33.86 10.06 25.28
N ILE A 149 33.09 10.84 24.59
CA ILE A 149 33.50 11.52 23.36
C ILE A 149 34.32 12.74 23.80
N LYS A 150 35.57 12.82 23.32
CA LYS A 150 36.39 14.02 23.58
C LYS A 150 35.85 15.16 22.76
N PRO A 151 35.75 16.39 23.33
CA PRO A 151 35.38 17.57 22.56
C PRO A 151 36.27 17.70 21.32
N VAL A 152 35.68 17.99 20.18
CA VAL A 152 36.43 18.13 18.92
C VAL A 152 37.17 19.47 18.97
N GLU A 153 38.49 19.43 18.95
CA GLU A 153 39.33 20.64 18.86
C GLU A 153 39.04 21.36 17.54
N GLY A 154 38.56 22.62 17.62
CA GLY A 154 38.14 23.41 16.46
C GLY A 154 36.60 23.51 16.26
N GLY A 155 35.81 22.88 17.11
CA GLY A 155 34.37 22.94 17.11
C GLY A 155 33.71 22.22 15.90
N HIS A 156 32.39 22.23 15.84
CA HIS A 156 31.58 21.60 14.77
C HIS A 156 31.97 22.06 13.35
N HIS A 157 32.51 23.27 13.19
CA HIS A 157 32.90 23.80 11.88
C HIS A 157 34.05 23.03 11.22
N ALA A 158 34.92 22.37 11.99
CA ALA A 158 36.04 21.61 11.45
C ALA A 158 35.62 20.31 10.77
N ILE A 159 34.57 19.65 11.29
CA ILE A 159 34.02 18.40 10.76
C ILE A 159 33.39 18.63 9.39
N TYR A 160 32.75 19.78 9.18
CA TYR A 160 32.02 20.13 7.95
C TYR A 160 32.90 20.82 6.88
N ASN A 161 34.23 20.77 6.99
CA ASN A 161 35.14 21.43 6.04
C ASN A 161 35.74 20.46 5.00
N THR A 162 35.12 19.28 4.82
CA THR A 162 35.52 18.31 3.79
C THR A 162 35.12 18.76 2.38
N PRO A 163 35.79 18.26 1.32
CA PRO A 163 35.44 18.60 -0.09
C PRO A 163 33.98 18.32 -0.43
N ASN A 164 33.41 17.25 0.13
CA ASN A 164 32.02 16.87 -0.09
C ASN A 164 31.05 17.88 0.53
N TYR A 165 31.31 18.33 1.75
CA TYR A 165 30.49 19.36 2.38
C TYR A 165 30.58 20.73 1.68
N ARG A 166 31.74 21.05 1.12
CA ARG A 166 31.88 22.27 0.30
C ARG A 166 31.04 22.20 -0.98
N ARG A 167 30.98 21.04 -1.66
CA ARG A 167 30.09 20.82 -2.81
C ARG A 167 28.62 20.93 -2.41
N LEU A 168 28.21 20.27 -1.32
CA LEU A 168 26.85 20.34 -0.80
C LEU A 168 26.45 21.79 -0.44
N ARG A 169 27.32 22.52 0.23
CA ARG A 169 27.10 23.93 0.56
C ARG A 169 26.96 24.79 -0.71
N GLY A 170 27.72 24.49 -1.76
CA GLY A 170 27.59 25.14 -3.07
C GLY A 170 26.22 24.91 -3.69
N ILE A 171 25.71 23.69 -3.66
CA ILE A 171 24.37 23.33 -4.15
C ILE A 171 23.29 24.06 -3.32
N ILE A 172 23.38 24.01 -2.00
CA ILE A 172 22.42 24.69 -1.11
C ILE A 172 22.42 26.19 -1.36
N SER A 173 23.60 26.82 -1.46
CA SER A 173 23.73 28.26 -1.77
C SER A 173 23.14 28.61 -3.12
N PHE A 174 23.34 27.77 -4.14
CA PHE A 174 22.73 27.96 -5.46
C PHE A 174 21.20 27.92 -5.37
N VAL A 175 20.64 26.90 -4.72
CA VAL A 175 19.20 26.72 -4.52
C VAL A 175 18.58 27.91 -3.80
N VAL A 176 19.19 28.34 -2.70
CA VAL A 176 18.71 29.50 -1.91
C VAL A 176 18.84 30.81 -2.70
N ARG A 177 19.93 30.99 -3.44
CA ARG A 177 20.15 32.20 -4.25
C ARG A 177 19.18 32.31 -5.42
N HIS A 178 18.82 31.16 -6.02
CA HIS A 178 17.92 31.10 -7.17
C HIS A 178 16.54 30.54 -6.75
N LYS A 179 15.98 31.06 -5.66
CA LYS A 179 14.72 30.58 -5.08
C LYS A 179 13.57 30.48 -6.08
N PHE A 180 13.41 31.43 -6.99
CA PHE A 180 12.36 31.38 -8.01
C PHE A 180 12.56 30.26 -9.02
N LEU A 181 13.80 30.02 -9.48
CA LEU A 181 14.11 28.90 -10.36
C LEU A 181 13.84 27.57 -9.67
N THR A 182 14.24 27.46 -8.42
CA THR A 182 13.99 26.24 -7.61
C THR A 182 12.50 26.01 -7.38
N CYS A 183 11.76 27.03 -6.98
CA CYS A 183 10.31 26.92 -6.81
C CYS A 183 9.61 26.55 -8.12
N SER A 184 10.01 27.13 -9.26
CA SER A 184 9.45 26.79 -10.56
C SER A 184 9.77 25.36 -10.96
N ALA A 185 11.00 24.89 -10.73
CA ALA A 185 11.38 23.50 -11.02
C ALA A 185 10.56 22.50 -10.19
N VAL A 186 10.37 22.76 -8.89
CA VAL A 186 9.54 21.94 -8.01
C VAL A 186 8.07 21.97 -8.44
N ALA A 187 7.54 23.15 -8.79
CA ALA A 187 6.16 23.29 -9.25
C ALA A 187 5.91 22.52 -10.58
N ILE A 188 6.86 22.60 -11.52
CA ILE A 188 6.79 21.85 -12.78
C ILE A 188 6.87 20.35 -12.51
N ALA A 189 7.80 19.88 -11.67
CA ALA A 189 7.91 18.48 -11.30
C ALA A 189 6.62 17.97 -10.64
N PHE A 190 6.02 18.77 -9.75
CA PHE A 190 4.74 18.45 -9.13
C PHE A 190 3.60 18.37 -10.16
N ALA A 191 3.49 19.35 -11.07
CA ALA A 191 2.48 19.33 -12.12
C ALA A 191 2.62 18.12 -13.04
N LEU A 192 3.85 17.78 -13.45
CA LEU A 192 4.14 16.57 -14.23
C LEU A 192 3.76 15.30 -13.48
N SER A 193 4.00 15.23 -12.17
CA SER A 193 3.61 14.09 -11.33
C SER A 193 2.10 13.94 -11.25
N VAL A 194 1.35 15.04 -11.11
CA VAL A 194 -0.13 15.02 -11.10
C VAL A 194 -0.68 14.54 -12.44
N VAL A 195 -0.13 15.02 -13.56
CA VAL A 195 -0.50 14.55 -14.91
C VAL A 195 -0.18 13.06 -15.07
N GLY A 196 1.03 12.64 -14.64
CA GLY A 196 1.45 11.23 -14.67
C GLY A 196 0.58 10.32 -13.83
N MET A 197 0.05 10.81 -12.70
CA MET A 197 -0.87 10.04 -11.85
C MET A 197 -2.17 9.69 -12.58
N GLY A 198 -2.64 10.53 -13.52
CA GLY A 198 -3.80 10.23 -14.37
C GLY A 198 -3.60 9.04 -15.31
N ALA A 199 -2.36 8.70 -15.65
CA ALA A 199 -2.02 7.54 -16.48
C ALA A 199 -1.93 6.23 -15.68
N LEU A 200 -1.94 6.28 -14.35
CA LEU A 200 -1.89 5.09 -13.50
C LEU A 200 -3.27 4.42 -13.42
N LYS A 201 -3.30 3.11 -13.60
CA LYS A 201 -4.51 2.31 -13.40
C LYS A 201 -4.87 2.32 -11.91
N GLN A 202 -5.98 2.95 -11.57
CA GLN A 202 -6.49 2.99 -10.19
C GLN A 202 -7.26 1.69 -9.89
N GLN A 203 -6.58 0.74 -9.29
CA GLN A 203 -7.16 -0.55 -8.88
C GLN A 203 -6.74 -0.84 -7.45
N PHE A 204 -7.72 -1.14 -6.59
CA PHE A 204 -7.43 -1.58 -5.22
C PHE A 204 -6.99 -3.04 -5.20
N PHE A 205 -7.75 -3.92 -5.89
CA PHE A 205 -7.34 -5.30 -6.12
C PHE A 205 -6.78 -5.42 -7.53
N PRO A 206 -5.55 -5.92 -7.70
CA PRO A 206 -4.99 -6.14 -9.02
C PRO A 206 -5.84 -7.18 -9.79
N THR A 207 -6.00 -6.94 -11.08
CA THR A 207 -6.56 -7.93 -11.98
C THR A 207 -5.55 -9.05 -12.21
N SER A 208 -6.05 -10.26 -12.41
CA SER A 208 -5.19 -11.39 -12.77
C SER A 208 -4.64 -11.21 -14.20
N ASP A 209 -3.39 -11.58 -14.42
CA ASP A 209 -2.79 -11.65 -15.76
C ASP A 209 -3.23 -12.90 -16.54
N ARG A 210 -4.08 -13.73 -15.95
CA ARG A 210 -4.62 -14.93 -16.59
C ARG A 210 -5.49 -14.57 -17.79
N PRO A 211 -5.46 -15.38 -18.87
CA PRO A 211 -6.10 -15.06 -20.14
C PRO A 211 -7.62 -15.35 -20.19
N GLU A 212 -8.23 -15.76 -19.07
CA GLU A 212 -9.65 -16.11 -19.06
C GLU A 212 -10.57 -14.88 -18.99
N VAL A 213 -11.59 -14.86 -19.87
CA VAL A 213 -12.76 -13.98 -19.78
C VAL A 213 -13.90 -14.77 -19.14
N LEU A 214 -14.56 -14.17 -18.17
CA LEU A 214 -15.74 -14.72 -17.52
C LEU A 214 -16.97 -13.93 -17.97
N ILE A 215 -17.98 -14.65 -18.47
CA ILE A 215 -19.23 -14.06 -18.92
C ILE A 215 -20.35 -14.68 -18.08
N GLU A 216 -21.03 -13.87 -17.31
CA GLU A 216 -22.23 -14.25 -16.55
C GLU A 216 -23.46 -13.85 -17.38
N VAL A 217 -24.35 -14.81 -17.57
CA VAL A 217 -25.61 -14.63 -18.29
C VAL A 217 -26.73 -14.88 -17.31
N ARG A 218 -27.57 -13.89 -17.05
CA ARG A 218 -28.74 -14.00 -16.18
C ARG A 218 -29.99 -13.61 -16.96
N LEU A 219 -30.96 -14.50 -16.97
CA LEU A 219 -32.29 -14.25 -17.48
C LEU A 219 -33.25 -13.92 -16.33
N PRO A 220 -34.46 -13.40 -16.60
CA PRO A 220 -35.48 -13.21 -15.57
C PRO A 220 -35.77 -14.49 -14.79
N GLU A 221 -36.04 -14.36 -13.49
CA GLU A 221 -36.37 -15.47 -12.62
C GLU A 221 -37.54 -16.28 -13.18
N GLY A 222 -37.46 -17.60 -13.06
CA GLY A 222 -38.48 -18.53 -13.63
C GLY A 222 -38.25 -18.89 -15.09
N THR A 223 -37.21 -18.37 -15.75
CA THR A 223 -36.85 -18.75 -17.11
C THR A 223 -36.43 -20.24 -17.16
N SER A 224 -36.91 -20.96 -18.19
CA SER A 224 -36.57 -22.36 -18.37
C SER A 224 -35.14 -22.53 -18.81
N ILE A 225 -34.52 -23.65 -18.43
CA ILE A 225 -33.15 -23.99 -18.84
C ILE A 225 -33.00 -24.04 -20.36
N LYS A 226 -34.07 -24.40 -21.10
CA LYS A 226 -34.07 -24.44 -22.58
C LYS A 226 -33.90 -23.05 -23.16
N THR A 227 -34.58 -22.06 -22.59
CA THR A 227 -34.44 -20.66 -23.01
C THR A 227 -33.03 -20.11 -22.69
N THR A 228 -32.51 -20.45 -21.52
CA THR A 228 -31.14 -20.08 -21.13
C THR A 228 -30.11 -20.71 -22.09
N THR A 229 -30.32 -21.97 -22.47
CA THR A 229 -29.47 -22.66 -23.46
C THR A 229 -29.47 -21.92 -24.80
N ALA A 230 -30.65 -21.59 -25.33
CA ALA A 230 -30.76 -20.89 -26.60
C ALA A 230 -30.07 -19.49 -26.58
N THR A 231 -30.16 -18.78 -25.47
CA THR A 231 -29.44 -17.48 -25.30
C THR A 231 -27.93 -17.69 -25.25
N VAL A 232 -27.47 -18.72 -24.55
CA VAL A 232 -26.04 -19.06 -24.48
C VAL A 232 -25.50 -19.48 -25.84
N GLU A 233 -26.23 -20.27 -26.61
CA GLU A 233 -25.86 -20.68 -27.96
C GLU A 233 -25.64 -19.49 -28.89
N LYS A 234 -26.47 -18.44 -28.81
CA LYS A 234 -26.24 -17.18 -29.57
C LYS A 234 -24.93 -16.53 -29.22
N LEU A 235 -24.60 -16.45 -27.91
CA LEU A 235 -23.35 -15.89 -27.45
C LEU A 235 -22.14 -16.76 -27.85
N GLU A 236 -22.26 -18.10 -27.81
CA GLU A 236 -21.23 -19.01 -28.27
C GLU A 236 -20.95 -18.89 -29.77
N HIS A 237 -22.00 -18.74 -30.60
CA HIS A 237 -21.82 -18.50 -32.04
C HIS A 237 -21.01 -17.22 -32.27
N TRP A 238 -21.39 -16.13 -31.62
CA TRP A 238 -20.65 -14.89 -31.73
C TRP A 238 -19.20 -15.03 -31.25
N LEU A 239 -18.96 -15.75 -30.13
CA LEU A 239 -17.63 -15.98 -29.56
C LEU A 239 -16.74 -16.85 -30.47
N LYS A 240 -17.29 -17.85 -31.14
CA LYS A 240 -16.56 -18.71 -32.08
C LYS A 240 -15.99 -17.95 -33.28
N ASP A 241 -16.67 -16.88 -33.70
CA ASP A 241 -16.23 -16.02 -34.80
C ASP A 241 -15.13 -15.03 -34.37
N GLN A 242 -14.75 -14.97 -33.08
CA GLN A 242 -13.72 -14.06 -32.58
C GLN A 242 -12.33 -14.71 -32.67
N PRO A 243 -11.36 -14.03 -33.28
CA PRO A 243 -10.00 -14.55 -33.47
C PRO A 243 -9.25 -14.79 -32.16
N ASP A 244 -9.63 -14.06 -31.11
CA ASP A 244 -8.97 -14.12 -29.79
C ASP A 244 -9.56 -15.21 -28.88
N ALA A 245 -10.70 -15.81 -29.22
CA ALA A 245 -11.33 -16.87 -28.44
C ALA A 245 -10.75 -18.25 -28.84
N LYS A 246 -9.91 -18.84 -28.02
CA LYS A 246 -9.32 -20.17 -28.28
C LYS A 246 -10.22 -21.31 -27.84
N ILE A 247 -10.76 -21.22 -26.63
CA ILE A 247 -11.65 -22.25 -26.05
C ILE A 247 -12.82 -21.53 -25.40
N VAL A 248 -14.02 -21.94 -25.73
CA VAL A 248 -15.25 -21.47 -25.11
C VAL A 248 -15.89 -22.62 -24.37
N THR A 249 -16.15 -22.45 -23.09
CA THR A 249 -16.79 -23.47 -22.23
C THR A 249 -17.97 -22.83 -21.53
N SER A 250 -19.17 -23.37 -21.73
CA SER A 250 -20.40 -22.87 -21.13
C SER A 250 -20.94 -23.81 -20.06
N TYR A 251 -21.29 -23.26 -18.93
CA TYR A 251 -21.95 -23.92 -17.81
C TYR A 251 -23.37 -23.37 -17.72
N ILE A 252 -24.37 -24.17 -18.08
CA ILE A 252 -25.77 -23.76 -18.17
C ILE A 252 -26.53 -24.31 -16.97
N GLY A 253 -27.33 -23.47 -16.31
CA GLY A 253 -28.07 -23.82 -15.10
C GLY A 253 -27.19 -23.91 -13.84
N GLN A 254 -25.94 -23.54 -13.93
CA GLN A 254 -24.99 -23.55 -12.81
C GLN A 254 -23.79 -22.65 -13.09
N GLY A 255 -23.02 -22.34 -12.04
CA GLY A 255 -21.73 -21.67 -12.17
C GLY A 255 -20.61 -22.56 -12.67
N ALA A 256 -19.50 -21.99 -13.09
CA ALA A 256 -18.29 -22.72 -13.41
C ALA A 256 -17.67 -23.34 -12.15
N PRO A 257 -17.02 -24.52 -12.24
CA PRO A 257 -16.24 -25.05 -11.14
C PRO A 257 -15.21 -24.04 -10.65
N ARG A 258 -14.92 -24.05 -9.35
CA ARG A 258 -13.94 -23.14 -8.76
C ARG A 258 -12.53 -23.53 -9.19
N PHE A 259 -11.99 -22.87 -10.20
CA PHE A 259 -10.62 -23.02 -10.69
C PHE A 259 -9.68 -21.87 -10.30
N PHE A 260 -10.20 -20.86 -9.59
CA PHE A 260 -9.44 -19.73 -9.08
C PHE A 260 -9.88 -19.42 -7.65
N PHE A 261 -8.93 -19.07 -6.77
CA PHE A 261 -9.20 -18.98 -5.33
C PHE A 261 -10.22 -17.89 -4.96
N ALA A 262 -10.27 -16.79 -5.71
CA ALA A 262 -11.20 -15.67 -5.45
C ALA A 262 -12.59 -15.86 -6.11
N MET A 263 -12.83 -16.96 -6.84
CA MET A 263 -14.15 -17.26 -7.37
C MET A 263 -15.09 -17.72 -6.26
N ALA A 264 -16.24 -17.06 -6.15
CA ALA A 264 -17.33 -17.55 -5.33
C ALA A 264 -18.10 -18.63 -6.10
N PRO A 265 -18.51 -19.73 -5.46
CA PRO A 265 -19.39 -20.71 -6.07
C PRO A 265 -20.79 -20.08 -6.26
N GLU A 266 -21.39 -20.36 -7.41
CA GLU A 266 -22.77 -19.97 -7.72
C GLU A 266 -23.69 -21.16 -7.54
N LEU A 267 -24.85 -20.94 -6.92
CA LEU A 267 -25.87 -21.99 -6.77
C LEU A 267 -26.49 -22.38 -8.11
N PRO A 268 -26.91 -23.63 -8.29
CA PRO A 268 -27.66 -24.04 -9.47
C PRO A 268 -28.93 -23.19 -9.64
N ASP A 269 -29.10 -22.63 -10.83
CA ASP A 269 -30.24 -21.78 -11.21
C ASP A 269 -30.50 -21.95 -12.71
N PRO A 270 -31.69 -22.46 -13.14
CA PRO A 270 -32.01 -22.62 -14.54
C PRO A 270 -31.95 -21.33 -15.37
N ALA A 271 -32.13 -20.16 -14.75
CA ALA A 271 -32.07 -18.85 -15.39
C ALA A 271 -30.65 -18.27 -15.45
N PHE A 272 -29.63 -19.04 -15.01
CA PHE A 272 -28.24 -18.62 -14.95
C PHE A 272 -27.35 -19.47 -15.85
N ALA A 273 -26.38 -18.82 -16.48
CA ALA A 273 -25.25 -19.51 -17.13
C ALA A 273 -23.95 -18.74 -16.95
N LYS A 274 -22.84 -19.47 -16.98
CA LYS A 274 -21.51 -18.90 -16.97
C LYS A 274 -20.68 -19.44 -18.12
N ILE A 275 -20.12 -18.53 -18.93
CA ILE A 275 -19.25 -18.89 -20.04
C ILE A 275 -17.82 -18.48 -19.64
N VAL A 276 -16.89 -19.40 -19.80
CA VAL A 276 -15.46 -19.19 -19.60
C VAL A 276 -14.78 -19.26 -20.95
N VAL A 277 -14.14 -18.15 -21.35
CA VAL A 277 -13.43 -18.06 -22.62
C VAL A 277 -11.93 -17.97 -22.35
N LEU A 278 -11.16 -18.91 -22.87
CA LEU A 278 -9.71 -18.85 -22.84
C LEU A 278 -9.21 -18.09 -24.07
N THR A 279 -8.43 -17.04 -23.84
CA THR A 279 -7.77 -16.26 -24.90
C THR A 279 -6.29 -16.60 -25.00
N ALA A 280 -5.56 -15.97 -25.93
CA ALA A 280 -4.12 -16.23 -26.11
C ALA A 280 -3.29 -15.68 -24.95
N ASP A 281 -3.58 -14.44 -24.55
CA ASP A 281 -2.88 -13.68 -23.53
C ASP A 281 -3.81 -12.61 -22.92
N ALA A 282 -3.25 -11.80 -22.05
CA ALA A 282 -4.00 -10.73 -21.36
C ALA A 282 -4.44 -9.59 -22.30
N GLU A 283 -3.71 -9.33 -23.39
CA GLU A 283 -4.06 -8.30 -24.38
C GLU A 283 -5.24 -8.76 -25.23
N ALA A 284 -5.21 -9.98 -25.73
CA ALA A 284 -6.33 -10.63 -26.43
C ALA A 284 -7.58 -10.69 -25.55
N ARG A 285 -7.42 -10.96 -24.25
CA ARG A 285 -8.51 -10.91 -23.27
C ARG A 285 -9.17 -9.53 -23.20
N GLU A 286 -8.39 -8.46 -23.09
CA GLU A 286 -8.93 -7.10 -23.04
C GLU A 286 -9.61 -6.71 -24.36
N ALA A 287 -9.02 -7.08 -25.49
CA ALA A 287 -9.61 -6.86 -26.81
C ALA A 287 -10.96 -7.58 -26.96
N LEU A 288 -11.02 -8.87 -26.63
CA LEU A 288 -12.26 -9.65 -26.67
C LEU A 288 -13.33 -9.07 -25.73
N LYS A 289 -12.94 -8.73 -24.50
CA LYS A 289 -13.84 -8.16 -23.49
C LYS A 289 -14.49 -6.85 -23.99
N ASN A 290 -13.71 -5.97 -24.62
CA ASN A 290 -14.21 -4.71 -25.15
C ASN A 290 -15.13 -4.94 -26.36
N ARG A 291 -14.77 -5.82 -27.31
CA ARG A 291 -15.64 -6.16 -28.44
C ARG A 291 -16.96 -6.78 -27.97
N LEU A 292 -16.91 -7.70 -27.02
CA LEU A 292 -18.13 -8.33 -26.49
C LEU A 292 -19.02 -7.32 -25.76
N ARG A 293 -18.47 -6.40 -25.00
CA ARG A 293 -19.25 -5.34 -24.37
C ARG A 293 -19.94 -4.44 -25.38
N ASN A 294 -19.26 -4.09 -26.46
CA ASN A 294 -19.86 -3.30 -27.55
C ASN A 294 -20.98 -4.08 -28.23
N ALA A 295 -20.75 -5.35 -28.57
CA ALA A 295 -21.78 -6.20 -29.20
C ALA A 295 -23.04 -6.38 -28.31
N ILE A 296 -22.84 -6.50 -26.97
CA ILE A 296 -23.95 -6.55 -26.02
C ILE A 296 -24.70 -5.20 -26.01
N ALA A 297 -24.00 -4.08 -26.03
CA ALA A 297 -24.60 -2.76 -26.10
C ALA A 297 -25.36 -2.53 -27.42
N GLU A 298 -24.94 -3.15 -28.52
CA GLU A 298 -25.60 -3.17 -29.83
C GLU A 298 -26.77 -4.16 -29.92
N GLY A 299 -27.04 -4.95 -28.86
CA GLY A 299 -28.23 -5.81 -28.78
C GLY A 299 -27.97 -7.28 -29.10
N LEU A 300 -26.77 -7.80 -28.87
CA LEU A 300 -26.45 -9.23 -29.10
C LEU A 300 -27.34 -10.19 -28.30
N SER A 301 -27.73 -9.84 -27.08
CA SER A 301 -28.64 -10.67 -26.23
C SER A 301 -29.46 -9.74 -25.32
N PRO A 302 -30.45 -9.03 -25.86
CA PRO A 302 -31.25 -8.04 -25.13
C PRO A 302 -32.17 -8.68 -24.07
N GLU A 303 -32.46 -9.98 -24.21
CA GLU A 303 -33.29 -10.76 -23.30
C GLU A 303 -32.56 -11.13 -21.97
N ALA A 304 -31.26 -10.98 -21.93
CA ALA A 304 -30.46 -11.40 -20.78
C ALA A 304 -29.58 -10.27 -20.26
N TYR A 305 -29.36 -10.25 -18.94
CA TYR A 305 -28.31 -9.45 -18.34
C TYR A 305 -26.98 -10.18 -18.51
N VAL A 306 -26.12 -9.65 -19.38
CA VAL A 306 -24.81 -10.23 -19.67
C VAL A 306 -23.72 -9.39 -19.03
N ARG A 307 -22.96 -9.99 -18.12
CA ARG A 307 -21.84 -9.35 -17.42
C ARG A 307 -20.52 -9.95 -17.87
N VAL A 308 -19.67 -9.12 -18.46
CA VAL A 308 -18.33 -9.52 -18.92
C VAL A 308 -17.27 -9.08 -17.92
N THR A 309 -16.57 -10.05 -17.34
CA THR A 309 -15.59 -9.84 -16.28
C THR A 309 -14.30 -10.63 -16.55
N GLN A 310 -13.33 -10.48 -15.68
CA GLN A 310 -12.07 -11.21 -15.67
C GLN A 310 -11.75 -11.65 -14.24
N LEU A 311 -10.80 -12.53 -14.06
CA LEU A 311 -10.36 -12.94 -12.74
C LEU A 311 -9.70 -11.76 -12.00
N VAL A 312 -10.09 -11.54 -10.75
CA VAL A 312 -9.54 -10.52 -9.85
C VAL A 312 -9.11 -11.17 -8.54
N PHE A 313 -8.11 -10.59 -7.86
CA PHE A 313 -7.59 -11.13 -6.60
C PHE A 313 -8.42 -10.76 -5.36
N GLY A 314 -9.53 -10.07 -5.54
CA GLY A 314 -10.41 -9.64 -4.45
C GLY A 314 -11.89 -9.69 -4.84
N PRO A 315 -12.80 -9.35 -3.90
CA PRO A 315 -14.22 -9.31 -4.19
C PRO A 315 -14.53 -8.29 -5.29
N TYR A 316 -15.46 -8.65 -6.16
CA TYR A 316 -15.90 -7.75 -7.24
C TYR A 316 -16.59 -6.50 -6.66
N PRO A 317 -16.11 -5.28 -6.95
CA PRO A 317 -16.69 -4.06 -6.41
C PRO A 317 -18.09 -3.72 -6.93
N ALA A 318 -18.66 -4.51 -7.82
CA ALA A 318 -19.81 -4.13 -8.63
C ALA A 318 -21.19 -4.65 -8.15
N LEU A 319 -21.24 -5.44 -7.08
CA LEU A 319 -22.54 -5.94 -6.59
C LEU A 319 -23.43 -4.87 -5.94
N LEU A 320 -22.87 -3.73 -5.53
CA LEU A 320 -23.63 -2.67 -4.86
C LEU A 320 -24.25 -1.62 -5.80
N LYS A 321 -23.72 -1.45 -7.03
CA LYS A 321 -24.29 -0.48 -7.99
C LYS A 321 -25.43 -1.07 -8.82
N SER A 322 -25.39 -2.35 -9.17
CA SER A 322 -26.45 -2.97 -9.99
C SER A 322 -27.76 -3.22 -9.23
N ALA A 323 -27.67 -3.50 -7.91
CA ALA A 323 -28.86 -3.67 -7.09
C ALA A 323 -29.66 -2.35 -6.88
N LYS A 324 -29.03 -1.18 -7.02
CA LYS A 324 -29.69 0.11 -6.94
C LYS A 324 -30.44 0.48 -8.23
N THR A 325 -29.85 0.18 -9.38
CA THR A 325 -30.46 0.45 -10.71
C THR A 325 -31.67 -0.44 -10.98
N TRP A 326 -31.72 -1.65 -10.43
CA TRP A 326 -32.89 -2.52 -10.56
C TRP A 326 -34.10 -2.09 -9.70
N ARG A 327 -33.86 -1.42 -8.56
CA ARG A 327 -34.93 -0.87 -7.71
C ARG A 327 -35.51 0.44 -8.23
N GLU A 328 -34.83 1.14 -9.12
CA GLU A 328 -35.27 2.43 -9.67
C GLU A 328 -35.93 2.31 -11.04
N ASN A 329 -35.82 1.15 -11.72
CA ASN A 329 -36.36 0.92 -13.08
C ASN A 329 -37.32 -0.29 -13.19
N GLY A 330 -37.77 -0.86 -12.05
CA GLY A 330 -38.75 -1.96 -12.01
C GLY A 330 -40.11 -1.54 -11.46
#